data_7bfaa806f3ecf7c5303ba8c95fe47986
#
_entry.id   7bfaa806f3ecf7c5303ba8c95fe47986
#
_cell.length_a   1.000
_cell.length_b   1.000
_cell.length_c   1.000
_cell.angle_alpha   90.00
_cell.angle_beta   90.00
_cell.angle_gamma   90.00
#
_symmetry.space_group_name_H-M   'P 1'
#
loop_
_entity.id
_entity.type
_entity.pdbx_description
1 polymer ?
#
loop_
_entity_poly.entity_id
_entity_poly.type
_entity_poly.pdbx_seq_one_letter_code
_entity_poly.pdbx_strand_id
1 'polypeptide(L)'
;ALMRHLAEELRAAGVPLCVLFPFKRSFYGRYGWASFVERRIYSGPPERFAHFRPGPGRFTPAGPDQADELDRIYAGALRGRFGTLVRDRDWWARRVLRGWDGRPHHAFIWRDEAGQGRSYLVFRLAGEGREAAMLCQEMVALDPLARAQLFVFIAGHQDQVARVRFPAPADAPVNLLFPDPLDCAVEPHFMLRLLDVPAALEAFTFPRDVAGRLTIAVSDDWIAANHASFALEIEGGRCRVTRLPDGAQAGLRCDVRVLAQLYSRYLRPRTAAAFG
;
A
#
# COMPACT_ATOMS: atom_id res chain seq x y z
N ALA A 1 18.83 13.99 15.85
CA ALA A 1 18.19 13.91 17.18
C ALA A 1 16.77 13.33 17.09
N LEU A 2 15.77 14.03 16.46
CA LEU A 2 14.35 13.63 16.47
C LEU A 2 14.08 12.19 15.96
N MET A 3 14.60 11.83 14.79
CA MET A 3 14.38 10.48 14.20
C MET A 3 14.94 9.36 15.09
N ARG A 4 16.05 9.61 15.79
CA ARG A 4 16.64 8.62 16.70
C ARG A 4 15.76 8.46 17.94
N HIS A 5 15.37 9.54 18.56
CA HIS A 5 14.47 9.54 19.72
C HIS A 5 13.16 8.82 19.42
N LEU A 6 12.51 9.14 18.28
CA LEU A 6 11.29 8.44 17.86
C LEU A 6 11.50 6.94 17.71
N ALA A 7 12.60 6.50 17.09
CA ALA A 7 12.88 5.08 16.93
C ALA A 7 13.14 4.38 18.27
N GLU A 8 13.84 5.03 19.19
CA GLU A 8 14.10 4.52 20.54
C GLU A 8 12.78 4.37 21.33
N GLU A 9 11.91 5.38 21.29
CA GLU A 9 10.59 5.34 21.93
C GLU A 9 9.70 4.25 21.36
N LEU A 10 9.59 4.14 20.02
CA LEU A 10 8.80 3.10 19.39
C LEU A 10 9.33 1.70 19.73
N ARG A 11 10.66 1.51 19.76
CA ARG A 11 11.26 0.24 20.17
C ARG A 11 10.95 -0.08 21.64
N ALA A 12 11.08 0.89 22.52
CA ALA A 12 10.75 0.72 23.94
C ALA A 12 9.27 0.36 24.15
N ALA A 13 8.39 0.85 23.27
CA ALA A 13 6.98 0.50 23.24
C ALA A 13 6.69 -0.86 22.57
N GLY A 14 7.73 -1.61 22.15
CA GLY A 14 7.57 -2.92 21.50
C GLY A 14 7.10 -2.86 20.05
N VAL A 15 7.22 -1.71 19.38
CA VAL A 15 6.85 -1.54 17.97
C VAL A 15 8.00 -2.03 17.07
N PRO A 16 7.83 -3.15 16.33
CA PRO A 16 8.95 -3.76 15.60
C PRO A 16 9.24 -3.07 14.26
N LEU A 17 8.30 -2.34 13.70
CA LEU A 17 8.45 -1.68 12.39
C LEU A 17 7.71 -0.34 12.35
N CYS A 18 8.14 0.53 11.45
CA CYS A 18 7.55 1.84 11.24
C CYS A 18 7.41 2.12 9.73
N VAL A 19 6.29 2.76 9.36
CA VAL A 19 6.00 3.15 7.98
C VAL A 19 5.82 4.66 7.91
N LEU A 20 6.30 5.28 6.85
CA LEU A 20 6.09 6.71 6.60
C LEU A 20 5.87 7.00 5.11
N PHE A 21 5.23 8.14 4.85
CA PHE A 21 5.18 8.75 3.53
C PHE A 21 6.34 9.74 3.39
N PRO A 22 7.32 9.51 2.50
CA PRO A 22 8.52 10.32 2.43
C PRO A 22 8.29 11.63 1.66
N PHE A 23 8.72 12.76 2.20
CA PHE A 23 8.91 13.98 1.41
C PHE A 23 10.17 13.89 0.52
N LYS A 24 11.18 13.13 0.96
CA LYS A 24 12.41 12.88 0.22
C LYS A 24 13.01 11.53 0.63
N ARG A 25 13.02 10.55 -0.28
CA ARG A 25 13.48 9.18 0.01
C ARG A 25 14.93 9.13 0.47
N SER A 26 15.84 9.88 -0.19
CA SER A 26 17.25 9.91 0.19
C SER A 26 17.48 10.45 1.62
N PHE A 27 16.58 11.28 2.14
CA PHE A 27 16.64 11.72 3.52
C PHE A 27 16.38 10.56 4.48
N TYR A 28 15.29 9.82 4.29
CA TYR A 28 14.95 8.70 5.18
C TYR A 28 15.83 7.47 4.97
N GLY A 29 16.33 7.26 3.75
CA GLY A 29 17.25 6.16 3.43
C GLY A 29 18.51 6.17 4.29
N ARG A 30 19.01 7.34 4.68
CA ARG A 30 20.17 7.48 5.60
C ARG A 30 19.92 6.91 7.00
N TYR A 31 18.67 6.75 7.38
CA TYR A 31 18.25 6.19 8.66
C TYR A 31 17.73 4.75 8.53
N GLY A 32 17.97 4.10 7.38
CA GLY A 32 17.61 2.71 7.13
C GLY A 32 16.17 2.47 6.69
N TRP A 33 15.41 3.50 6.28
CA TRP A 33 14.12 3.32 5.61
C TRP A 33 14.32 2.89 4.16
N ALA A 34 13.47 1.99 3.66
CA ALA A 34 13.45 1.56 2.27
C ALA A 34 12.06 1.69 1.65
N SER A 35 11.98 2.01 0.37
CA SER A 35 10.72 1.91 -0.38
C SER A 35 10.27 0.45 -0.41
N PHE A 36 8.99 0.20 -0.09
CA PHE A 36 8.46 -1.16 0.01
C PHE A 36 7.12 -1.35 -0.69
N VAL A 37 6.58 -0.30 -1.28
CA VAL A 37 5.34 -0.35 -2.03
C VAL A 37 5.37 0.69 -3.15
N GLU A 38 4.86 0.29 -4.29
CA GLU A 38 4.61 1.13 -5.45
C GLU A 38 3.14 1.08 -5.81
N ARG A 39 2.69 2.08 -6.50
CA ARG A 39 1.38 2.13 -7.11
C ARG A 39 1.49 2.54 -8.57
N ARG A 40 0.61 2.06 -9.39
CA ARG A 40 0.40 2.59 -10.72
C ARG A 40 -0.55 3.77 -10.64
N ILE A 41 -0.21 4.83 -11.36
CA ILE A 41 -1.09 5.98 -11.52
C ILE A 41 -1.50 6.01 -12.98
N TYR A 42 -2.77 5.74 -13.21
CA TYR A 42 -3.37 5.83 -14.54
C TYR A 42 -3.96 7.22 -14.74
N SER A 43 -3.84 7.74 -15.97
CA SER A 43 -4.36 9.04 -16.33
C SER A 43 -4.81 9.06 -17.80
N GLY A 44 -5.91 9.72 -18.06
CA GLY A 44 -6.44 9.91 -19.41
C GLY A 44 -7.71 10.75 -19.43
N PRO A 45 -8.22 11.07 -20.61
CA PRO A 45 -9.49 11.79 -20.74
C PRO A 45 -10.67 10.84 -20.41
N PRO A 46 -11.77 11.37 -19.81
CA PRO A 46 -12.93 10.57 -19.41
C PRO A 46 -13.59 9.80 -20.56
N GLU A 47 -13.50 10.27 -21.77
CA GLU A 47 -14.06 9.64 -22.99
C GLU A 47 -13.48 8.25 -23.24
N ARG A 48 -12.24 7.99 -22.80
CA ARG A 48 -11.62 6.68 -22.87
C ARG A 48 -12.40 5.60 -22.10
N PHE A 49 -13.23 6.00 -21.16
CA PHE A 49 -14.05 5.12 -20.33
C PHE A 49 -15.46 4.85 -20.92
N ALA A 50 -15.83 5.48 -22.01
CA ALA A 50 -17.19 5.41 -22.59
C ALA A 50 -17.59 4.00 -23.12
N HIS A 51 -16.63 3.09 -23.26
CA HIS A 51 -16.94 1.71 -23.68
C HIS A 51 -17.48 0.85 -22.53
N PHE A 52 -17.30 1.25 -21.27
CA PHE A 52 -17.93 0.55 -20.13
C PHE A 52 -19.42 0.84 -20.09
N ARG A 53 -20.22 -0.18 -19.76
CA ARG A 53 -21.69 -0.08 -19.76
C ARG A 53 -22.23 -0.06 -18.34
N PRO A 54 -23.27 0.76 -18.08
CA PRO A 54 -23.98 0.70 -16.82
C PRO A 54 -24.51 -0.70 -16.55
N GLY A 55 -24.27 -1.18 -15.34
CA GLY A 55 -24.85 -2.41 -14.81
C GLY A 55 -26.02 -2.08 -13.86
N PRO A 56 -26.75 -3.12 -13.44
CA PRO A 56 -27.85 -2.96 -12.52
C PRO A 56 -27.33 -2.53 -11.13
N GLY A 57 -27.76 -1.38 -10.67
CA GLY A 57 -27.33 -0.79 -9.40
C GLY A 57 -27.29 0.73 -9.46
N ARG A 58 -26.78 1.34 -8.40
CA ARG A 58 -26.71 2.81 -8.31
C ARG A 58 -25.54 3.29 -7.48
N PHE A 59 -25.07 4.49 -7.74
CA PHE A 59 -24.16 5.22 -6.88
C PHE A 59 -24.94 5.99 -5.79
N THR A 60 -24.41 5.96 -4.59
CA THR A 60 -24.88 6.77 -3.46
C THR A 60 -23.72 7.54 -2.86
N PRO A 61 -23.91 8.82 -2.48
CA PRO A 61 -22.90 9.56 -1.75
C PRO A 61 -22.53 8.83 -0.45
N ALA A 62 -21.25 8.95 -0.05
CA ALA A 62 -20.75 8.40 1.19
C ALA A 62 -20.03 9.47 2.01
N GLY A 63 -20.16 9.38 3.31
CA GLY A 63 -19.53 10.25 4.29
C GLY A 63 -19.02 9.46 5.49
N PRO A 64 -18.68 10.15 6.61
CA PRO A 64 -18.19 9.50 7.82
C PRO A 64 -19.13 8.42 8.37
N ASP A 65 -20.44 8.57 8.20
CA ASP A 65 -21.44 7.60 8.67
C ASP A 65 -21.37 6.26 7.92
N GLN A 66 -20.81 6.25 6.71
CA GLN A 66 -20.60 5.06 5.89
C GLN A 66 -19.20 4.44 6.08
N ALA A 67 -18.43 4.89 7.07
CA ALA A 67 -17.05 4.43 7.28
C ALA A 67 -16.93 2.90 7.41
N ASP A 68 -17.85 2.26 8.13
CA ASP A 68 -17.86 0.80 8.33
C ASP A 68 -18.12 0.05 7.00
N GLU A 69 -18.98 0.61 6.15
CA GLU A 69 -19.25 0.02 4.83
C GLU A 69 -18.06 0.20 3.87
N LEU A 70 -17.45 1.39 3.87
CA LEU A 70 -16.23 1.66 3.11
C LEU A 70 -15.11 0.71 3.55
N ASP A 71 -14.95 0.51 4.87
CA ASP A 71 -13.94 -0.39 5.43
C ASP A 71 -14.21 -1.86 5.04
N ARG A 72 -15.46 -2.30 5.08
CA ARG A 72 -15.85 -3.65 4.62
C ARG A 72 -15.48 -3.88 3.15
N ILE A 73 -15.73 -2.91 2.27
CA ILE A 73 -15.36 -3.00 0.85
C ILE A 73 -13.83 -3.00 0.72
N TYR A 74 -13.15 -2.11 1.42
CA TYR A 74 -11.69 -2.01 1.43
C TYR A 74 -11.04 -3.32 1.90
N ALA A 75 -11.41 -3.81 3.08
CA ALA A 75 -10.86 -5.04 3.65
C ALA A 75 -11.15 -6.26 2.77
N GLY A 76 -12.36 -6.32 2.17
CA GLY A 76 -12.74 -7.40 1.26
C GLY A 76 -11.91 -7.44 -0.02
N ALA A 77 -11.68 -6.27 -0.63
CA ALA A 77 -10.91 -6.15 -1.87
C ALA A 77 -9.41 -6.39 -1.68
N LEU A 78 -8.89 -6.10 -0.48
CA LEU A 78 -7.47 -6.19 -0.17
C LEU A 78 -7.09 -7.44 0.64
N ARG A 79 -8.03 -8.35 0.83
CA ARG A 79 -7.80 -9.62 1.54
C ARG A 79 -6.62 -10.37 0.91
N GLY A 80 -5.67 -10.77 1.75
CA GLY A 80 -4.46 -11.49 1.32
C GLY A 80 -3.36 -10.59 0.72
N ARG A 81 -3.55 -9.28 0.66
CA ARG A 81 -2.50 -8.34 0.28
C ARG A 81 -1.68 -7.92 1.50
N PHE A 82 -0.37 -7.95 1.34
CA PHE A 82 0.56 -7.47 2.37
C PHE A 82 0.65 -5.93 2.36
N GLY A 83 0.81 -5.35 3.56
CA GLY A 83 1.07 -3.91 3.71
C GLY A 83 -0.17 -3.02 3.58
N THR A 84 -1.37 -3.59 3.64
CA THR A 84 -2.61 -2.81 3.74
C THR A 84 -2.81 -2.29 5.16
N LEU A 85 -3.28 -1.06 5.29
CA LEU A 85 -3.55 -0.46 6.59
C LEU A 85 -4.84 -1.03 7.18
N VAL A 86 -4.84 -1.31 8.47
CA VAL A 86 -6.06 -1.46 9.27
C VAL A 86 -6.54 -0.05 9.60
N ARG A 87 -7.76 0.27 9.26
CA ARG A 87 -8.32 1.62 9.37
C ARG A 87 -9.42 1.64 10.42
N ASP A 88 -9.39 2.65 11.26
CA ASP A 88 -10.50 2.98 12.15
C ASP A 88 -11.38 4.09 11.54
N ARG A 89 -12.47 4.41 12.23
CA ARG A 89 -13.41 5.46 11.79
C ARG A 89 -12.75 6.83 11.70
N ASP A 90 -11.83 7.14 12.60
CA ASP A 90 -11.06 8.39 12.61
C ASP A 90 -10.17 8.51 11.37
N TRP A 91 -9.50 7.40 11.00
CA TRP A 91 -8.70 7.35 9.78
C TRP A 91 -9.56 7.60 8.53
N TRP A 92 -10.74 6.95 8.44
CA TRP A 92 -11.68 7.19 7.35
C TRP A 92 -12.09 8.65 7.27
N ALA A 93 -12.55 9.23 8.38
CA ALA A 93 -13.04 10.60 8.42
C ALA A 93 -11.94 11.64 8.11
N ARG A 94 -10.75 11.48 8.67
CA ARG A 94 -9.71 12.52 8.64
C ARG A 94 -8.68 12.34 7.54
N ARG A 95 -8.48 11.11 7.02
CA ARG A 95 -7.43 10.82 6.03
C ARG A 95 -7.96 10.43 4.67
N VAL A 96 -9.03 9.66 4.61
CA VAL A 96 -9.62 9.22 3.35
C VAL A 96 -10.63 10.25 2.84
N LEU A 97 -11.60 10.63 3.65
CA LEU A 97 -12.69 11.52 3.23
C LEU A 97 -12.31 13.02 3.23
N ARG A 98 -11.25 13.41 3.91
CA ARG A 98 -10.73 14.79 3.91
C ARG A 98 -9.34 14.95 3.29
N GLY A 99 -8.66 13.86 2.97
CA GLY A 99 -7.29 13.91 2.48
C GLY A 99 -6.26 14.44 3.48
N TRP A 100 -4.99 14.37 3.10
CA TRP A 100 -3.88 14.83 3.94
C TRP A 100 -3.76 16.35 4.02
N ASP A 101 -4.31 17.07 3.07
CA ASP A 101 -4.38 18.53 3.01
C ASP A 101 -5.60 19.11 3.76
N GLY A 102 -6.43 18.24 4.36
CA GLY A 102 -7.62 18.62 5.10
C GLY A 102 -8.80 19.04 4.22
N ARG A 103 -8.67 18.99 2.90
CA ARG A 103 -9.75 19.34 1.98
C ARG A 103 -10.77 18.21 1.88
N PRO A 104 -12.08 18.50 1.87
CA PRO A 104 -13.10 17.48 1.67
C PRO A 104 -12.93 16.77 0.31
N HIS A 105 -13.09 15.46 0.32
CA HIS A 105 -13.21 14.65 -0.88
C HIS A 105 -14.66 14.24 -1.08
N HIS A 106 -15.04 14.07 -2.34
CA HIS A 106 -16.28 13.41 -2.71
C HIS A 106 -16.06 11.91 -2.61
N ALA A 107 -16.98 11.22 -1.98
CA ALA A 107 -16.97 9.75 -1.91
C ALA A 107 -18.30 9.20 -2.38
N PHE A 108 -18.27 8.12 -3.15
CA PHE A 108 -19.46 7.42 -3.63
C PHE A 108 -19.26 5.91 -3.51
N ILE A 109 -20.32 5.23 -3.08
CA ILE A 109 -20.42 3.77 -3.08
C ILE A 109 -21.33 3.35 -4.21
N TRP A 110 -20.88 2.43 -5.05
CA TRP A 110 -21.77 1.73 -5.96
C TRP A 110 -22.40 0.53 -5.25
N ARG A 111 -23.74 0.47 -5.32
CA ARG A 111 -24.55 -0.59 -4.74
C ARG A 111 -25.17 -1.42 -5.83
N ASP A 112 -25.13 -2.74 -5.67
CA ASP A 112 -25.82 -3.67 -6.55
C ASP A 112 -27.34 -3.62 -6.41
N GLU A 113 -28.08 -4.47 -7.12
CA GLU A 113 -29.55 -4.56 -7.06
C GLU A 113 -30.08 -4.91 -5.66
N ALA A 114 -29.31 -5.68 -4.89
CA ALA A 114 -29.63 -6.00 -3.50
C ALA A 114 -29.33 -4.84 -2.52
N GLY A 115 -28.85 -3.71 -3.03
CA GLY A 115 -28.48 -2.54 -2.23
C GLY A 115 -27.15 -2.68 -1.50
N GLN A 116 -26.36 -3.74 -1.75
CA GLN A 116 -25.08 -3.95 -1.10
C GLN A 116 -23.98 -3.13 -1.78
N GLY A 117 -23.17 -2.42 -1.00
CA GLY A 117 -21.98 -1.73 -1.49
C GLY A 117 -20.94 -2.71 -1.99
N ARG A 118 -20.54 -2.58 -3.26
CA ARG A 118 -19.60 -3.48 -3.96
C ARG A 118 -18.31 -2.78 -4.39
N SER A 119 -18.36 -1.47 -4.56
CA SER A 119 -17.18 -0.65 -4.86
C SER A 119 -17.36 0.76 -4.35
N TYR A 120 -16.26 1.48 -4.22
CA TYR A 120 -16.29 2.90 -3.92
C TYR A 120 -15.17 3.65 -4.64
N LEU A 121 -15.37 4.94 -4.81
CA LEU A 121 -14.33 5.88 -5.21
C LEU A 121 -14.33 7.08 -4.28
N VAL A 122 -13.14 7.61 -4.04
CA VAL A 122 -12.91 8.85 -3.29
C VAL A 122 -12.08 9.77 -4.17
N PHE A 123 -12.57 10.96 -4.46
CA PHE A 123 -11.92 11.88 -5.38
C PHE A 123 -12.14 13.34 -4.99
N ARG A 124 -11.37 14.21 -5.58
CA ARG A 124 -11.61 15.66 -5.61
C ARG A 124 -11.54 16.17 -7.04
N LEU A 125 -12.21 17.27 -7.29
CA LEU A 125 -12.06 18.04 -8.52
C LEU A 125 -10.98 19.11 -8.31
N ALA A 126 -10.16 19.35 -9.32
CA ALA A 126 -9.07 20.32 -9.28
C ALA A 126 -8.93 20.99 -10.66
N GLY A 127 -8.50 22.25 -10.69
CA GLY A 127 -8.41 23.03 -11.91
C GLY A 127 -9.77 23.50 -12.42
N GLU A 128 -9.76 24.25 -13.52
CA GLU A 128 -10.93 24.80 -14.19
C GLU A 128 -10.79 24.68 -15.72
N GLY A 129 -11.90 24.64 -16.42
CA GLY A 129 -11.93 24.57 -17.88
C GLY A 129 -11.14 23.40 -18.44
N ARG A 130 -10.18 23.64 -19.34
CA ARG A 130 -9.33 22.59 -19.95
C ARG A 130 -8.35 21.91 -19.01
N GLU A 131 -8.13 22.48 -17.83
CA GLU A 131 -7.28 21.91 -16.78
C GLU A 131 -8.09 21.20 -15.69
N ALA A 132 -9.43 21.21 -15.79
CA ALA A 132 -10.29 20.52 -14.85
C ALA A 132 -9.96 19.02 -14.80
N ALA A 133 -9.71 18.49 -13.63
CA ALA A 133 -9.31 17.10 -13.43
C ALA A 133 -10.06 16.47 -12.27
N MET A 134 -10.43 15.20 -12.44
CA MET A 134 -10.87 14.32 -11.36
C MET A 134 -9.66 13.57 -10.81
N LEU A 135 -9.27 13.90 -9.60
CA LEU A 135 -8.14 13.30 -8.91
C LEU A 135 -8.67 12.26 -7.90
N CYS A 136 -8.71 11.01 -8.30
CA CYS A 136 -9.12 9.93 -7.42
C CYS A 136 -8.00 9.64 -6.41
N GLN A 137 -8.33 9.67 -5.12
CA GLN A 137 -7.46 9.23 -4.04
C GLN A 137 -7.52 7.71 -3.91
N GLU A 138 -8.72 7.14 -4.02
CA GLU A 138 -8.95 5.70 -3.95
C GLU A 138 -10.05 5.26 -4.93
N MET A 139 -9.86 4.09 -5.48
CA MET A 139 -10.85 3.35 -6.26
C MET A 139 -10.73 1.88 -5.88
N VAL A 140 -11.75 1.34 -5.22
CA VAL A 140 -11.74 -0.01 -4.66
C VAL A 140 -13.00 -0.75 -5.09
N ALA A 141 -12.85 -1.99 -5.53
CA ALA A 141 -13.95 -2.83 -5.99
C ALA A 141 -13.74 -4.30 -5.55
N LEU A 142 -14.83 -4.94 -5.14
CA LEU A 142 -14.83 -6.34 -4.70
C LEU A 142 -14.76 -7.34 -5.87
N ASP A 143 -15.18 -6.92 -7.05
CA ASP A 143 -15.29 -7.79 -8.23
C ASP A 143 -15.16 -6.98 -9.54
N PRO A 144 -15.01 -7.66 -10.71
CA PRO A 144 -14.86 -7.01 -11.99
C PRO A 144 -16.06 -6.14 -12.41
N LEU A 145 -17.29 -6.54 -12.12
CA LEU A 145 -18.48 -5.77 -12.44
C LEU A 145 -18.48 -4.44 -11.65
N ALA A 146 -18.28 -4.52 -10.35
CA ALA A 146 -18.20 -3.37 -9.47
C ALA A 146 -17.08 -2.40 -9.89
N ARG A 147 -15.93 -2.93 -10.38
CA ARG A 147 -14.86 -2.11 -10.95
C ARG A 147 -15.29 -1.40 -12.23
N ALA A 148 -15.97 -2.10 -13.13
CA ALA A 148 -16.48 -1.51 -14.37
C ALA A 148 -17.44 -0.35 -14.07
N GLN A 149 -18.23 -0.43 -13.00
CA GLN A 149 -19.13 0.67 -12.62
C GLN A 149 -18.38 1.93 -12.16
N LEU A 150 -17.23 1.78 -11.51
CA LEU A 150 -16.38 2.94 -11.21
C LEU A 150 -15.91 3.64 -12.50
N PHE A 151 -15.64 2.89 -13.55
CA PHE A 151 -15.27 3.45 -14.85
C PHE A 151 -16.47 4.10 -15.56
N VAL A 152 -17.67 3.52 -15.42
CA VAL A 152 -18.91 4.18 -15.88
C VAL A 152 -19.14 5.50 -15.16
N PHE A 153 -18.89 5.56 -13.87
CA PHE A 153 -18.97 6.81 -13.09
C PHE A 153 -18.02 7.88 -13.64
N ILE A 154 -16.78 7.49 -13.95
CA ILE A 154 -15.79 8.39 -14.55
C ILE A 154 -16.26 8.91 -15.92
N ALA A 155 -16.75 8.02 -16.78
CA ALA A 155 -17.27 8.39 -18.11
C ALA A 155 -18.38 9.44 -18.02
N GLY A 156 -19.24 9.36 -17.00
CA GLY A 156 -20.31 10.32 -16.76
C GLY A 156 -19.84 11.74 -16.41
N HIS A 157 -18.54 11.95 -16.22
CA HIS A 157 -17.97 13.28 -15.91
C HIS A 157 -17.23 13.92 -17.10
N GLN A 158 -17.40 13.39 -18.32
CA GLN A 158 -16.70 13.86 -19.54
C GLN A 158 -16.92 15.35 -19.83
N ASP A 159 -18.09 15.88 -19.47
CA ASP A 159 -18.41 17.30 -19.70
C ASP A 159 -17.91 18.22 -18.56
N GLN A 160 -17.41 17.65 -17.47
CA GLN A 160 -16.99 18.38 -16.28
C GLN A 160 -15.47 18.44 -16.11
N VAL A 161 -14.75 17.41 -16.56
CA VAL A 161 -13.31 17.32 -16.41
C VAL A 161 -12.64 16.86 -17.71
N ALA A 162 -11.50 17.44 -18.00
CA ALA A 162 -10.70 17.09 -19.18
C ALA A 162 -9.78 15.87 -18.92
N ARG A 163 -9.52 15.56 -17.66
CA ARG A 163 -8.61 14.47 -17.28
C ARG A 163 -9.03 13.80 -16.00
N VAL A 164 -8.84 12.50 -15.95
CA VAL A 164 -8.95 11.68 -14.73
C VAL A 164 -7.59 11.14 -14.36
N ARG A 165 -7.29 11.09 -13.07
CA ARG A 165 -6.10 10.46 -12.53
C ARG A 165 -6.49 9.57 -11.34
N PHE A 166 -6.11 8.29 -11.37
CA PHE A 166 -6.46 7.34 -10.31
C PHE A 166 -5.33 6.34 -10.01
N PRO A 167 -5.19 5.94 -8.74
CA PRO A 167 -4.22 4.93 -8.33
C PRO A 167 -4.76 3.53 -8.56
N ALA A 168 -3.85 2.60 -8.81
CA ALA A 168 -4.10 1.16 -8.77
C ALA A 168 -2.89 0.44 -8.16
N PRO A 169 -3.07 -0.77 -7.61
CA PRO A 169 -1.96 -1.60 -7.17
C PRO A 169 -0.92 -1.82 -8.29
N ALA A 170 0.36 -1.97 -7.92
CA ALA A 170 1.44 -2.14 -8.88
C ALA A 170 1.29 -3.38 -9.79
N ASP A 171 0.58 -4.39 -9.30
CA ASP A 171 0.27 -5.63 -10.01
C ASP A 171 -1.05 -5.60 -10.80
N ALA A 172 -1.79 -4.48 -10.80
CA ALA A 172 -3.05 -4.34 -11.53
C ALA A 172 -2.83 -3.79 -12.95
N PRO A 173 -2.92 -4.62 -14.00
CA PRO A 173 -2.71 -4.19 -15.38
C PRO A 173 -3.99 -3.58 -15.96
N VAL A 174 -4.41 -2.42 -15.44
CA VAL A 174 -5.69 -1.79 -15.79
C VAL A 174 -5.82 -1.53 -17.30
N ASN A 175 -4.72 -1.23 -17.99
CA ASN A 175 -4.72 -0.98 -19.45
C ASN A 175 -5.19 -2.16 -20.30
N LEU A 176 -5.21 -3.39 -19.75
CA LEU A 176 -5.83 -4.54 -20.46
C LEU A 176 -7.35 -4.40 -20.60
N LEU A 177 -7.97 -3.49 -19.88
CA LEU A 177 -9.42 -3.24 -19.94
C LEU A 177 -9.79 -2.15 -20.95
N PHE A 178 -8.81 -1.52 -21.59
CA PHE A 178 -9.00 -0.39 -22.49
C PHE A 178 -8.56 -0.74 -23.91
N PRO A 179 -9.36 -0.38 -24.95
CA PRO A 179 -8.93 -0.53 -26.35
C PRO A 179 -7.64 0.23 -26.66
N ASP A 180 -7.57 1.47 -26.17
CA ASP A 180 -6.37 2.31 -26.23
C ASP A 180 -5.85 2.57 -24.79
N PRO A 181 -4.57 2.36 -24.51
CA PRO A 181 -4.04 2.47 -23.18
C PRO A 181 -4.13 3.88 -22.62
N LEU A 182 -4.38 3.97 -21.34
CA LEU A 182 -4.20 5.21 -20.56
C LEU A 182 -2.71 5.44 -20.29
N ASP A 183 -2.32 6.68 -20.06
CA ASP A 183 -1.01 6.97 -19.48
C ASP A 183 -0.84 6.23 -18.16
N CYS A 184 0.33 5.63 -17.93
CA CYS A 184 0.59 4.89 -16.71
C CYS A 184 1.98 5.23 -16.17
N ALA A 185 2.04 5.80 -14.98
CA ALA A 185 3.26 6.01 -14.23
C ALA A 185 3.36 5.05 -13.04
N VAL A 186 4.56 4.56 -12.73
CA VAL A 186 4.83 3.81 -11.50
C VAL A 186 5.44 4.78 -10.48
N GLU A 187 4.77 4.93 -9.35
CA GLU A 187 5.20 5.82 -8.28
C GLU A 187 5.51 5.03 -7.01
N PRO A 188 6.76 5.07 -6.50
CA PRO A 188 7.04 4.59 -5.14
C PRO A 188 6.23 5.39 -4.13
N HIS A 189 5.61 4.69 -3.16
CA HIS A 189 4.64 5.31 -2.26
C HIS A 189 5.17 5.44 -0.85
N PHE A 190 5.17 4.38 -0.04
CA PHE A 190 5.61 4.42 1.35
C PHE A 190 7.02 3.85 1.53
N MET A 191 7.65 4.19 2.66
CA MET A 191 8.90 3.60 3.12
C MET A 191 8.68 2.86 4.44
N LEU A 192 9.39 1.74 4.61
CA LEU A 192 9.37 0.86 5.77
C LEU A 192 10.74 0.87 6.46
N ARG A 193 10.72 0.84 7.78
CA ARG A 193 11.87 0.65 8.65
C ARG A 193 11.60 -0.48 9.63
N LEU A 194 12.49 -1.47 9.69
CA LEU A 194 12.50 -2.44 10.76
C LEU A 194 13.22 -1.83 11.95
N LEU A 195 12.50 -1.57 13.02
CA LEU A 195 13.05 -1.00 14.26
C LEU A 195 13.66 -2.08 15.14
N ASP A 196 13.06 -3.26 15.15
CA ASP A 196 13.55 -4.46 15.84
C ASP A 196 13.45 -5.65 14.89
N VAL A 197 14.60 -6.11 14.39
CA VAL A 197 14.65 -7.18 13.39
C VAL A 197 14.14 -8.51 13.93
N PRO A 198 14.57 -9.00 15.11
CA PRO A 198 14.00 -10.20 15.72
C PRO A 198 12.49 -10.11 15.87
N ALA A 199 12.00 -9.10 16.56
CA ALA A 199 10.57 -8.95 16.83
C ALA A 199 9.73 -8.83 15.54
N ALA A 200 10.22 -8.13 14.51
CA ALA A 200 9.55 -8.05 13.22
C ALA A 200 9.44 -9.42 12.54
N LEU A 201 10.52 -10.21 12.53
CA LEU A 201 10.54 -11.52 11.90
C LEU A 201 9.69 -12.55 12.69
N GLU A 202 9.64 -12.47 14.00
CA GLU A 202 8.78 -13.32 14.85
C GLU A 202 7.29 -12.96 14.70
N ALA A 203 6.97 -11.70 14.49
CA ALA A 203 5.61 -11.24 14.23
C ALA A 203 5.11 -11.60 12.80
N PHE A 204 6.02 -12.00 11.90
CA PHE A 204 5.65 -12.34 10.54
C PHE A 204 4.99 -13.72 10.48
N THR A 205 3.84 -13.79 9.80
CA THR A 205 3.16 -15.08 9.59
C THR A 205 3.66 -15.74 8.32
N PHE A 206 4.26 -16.91 8.46
CA PHE A 206 4.70 -17.76 7.36
C PHE A 206 3.58 -18.73 6.92
N PRO A 207 3.61 -19.26 5.69
CA PRO A 207 2.75 -20.38 5.31
C PRO A 207 2.99 -21.58 6.24
N ARG A 208 1.93 -22.28 6.66
CA ARG A 208 2.03 -23.36 7.65
C ARG A 208 2.78 -24.60 7.16
N ASP A 209 2.83 -24.78 5.85
CA ASP A 209 3.53 -25.85 5.14
C ASP A 209 5.02 -25.56 4.92
N VAL A 210 5.48 -24.35 5.27
CA VAL A 210 6.89 -23.97 5.19
C VAL A 210 7.57 -24.24 6.52
N ALA A 211 8.61 -25.08 6.49
CA ALA A 211 9.52 -25.32 7.61
C ALA A 211 10.96 -25.23 7.13
N GLY A 212 11.84 -24.74 8.00
CA GLY A 212 13.27 -24.66 7.67
C GLY A 212 14.07 -23.77 8.60
N ARG A 213 15.37 -23.74 8.35
CA ARG A 213 16.35 -22.91 9.07
C ARG A 213 17.10 -22.02 8.11
N LEU A 214 17.33 -20.78 8.52
CA LEU A 214 18.09 -19.80 7.76
C LEU A 214 18.93 -18.98 8.74
N THR A 215 20.14 -18.65 8.33
CA THR A 215 20.98 -17.68 9.05
C THR A 215 21.12 -16.41 8.20
N ILE A 216 20.82 -15.25 8.82
CA ILE A 216 20.96 -13.95 8.18
C ILE A 216 21.92 -13.06 8.97
N ALA A 217 22.77 -12.31 8.26
CA ALA A 217 23.54 -11.23 8.83
C ALA A 217 22.99 -9.90 8.32
N VAL A 218 22.58 -9.05 9.24
CA VAL A 218 21.99 -7.74 8.95
C VAL A 218 23.00 -6.65 9.29
N SER A 219 23.26 -5.74 8.37
CA SER A 219 23.97 -4.50 8.65
C SER A 219 22.98 -3.36 8.89
N ASP A 220 23.17 -2.63 9.97
CA ASP A 220 22.36 -1.47 10.35
C ASP A 220 23.28 -0.44 11.03
N ASP A 221 23.64 0.61 10.30
CA ASP A 221 24.54 1.65 10.80
C ASP A 221 23.85 2.58 11.82
N TRP A 222 22.55 2.45 11.98
CA TRP A 222 21.78 3.38 12.77
C TRP A 222 21.18 2.79 14.05
N ILE A 223 20.77 1.52 14.04
CA ILE A 223 20.29 0.77 15.21
C ILE A 223 21.24 -0.40 15.47
N ALA A 224 22.16 -0.20 16.42
CA ALA A 224 23.21 -1.19 16.72
C ALA A 224 22.65 -2.59 17.12
N ALA A 225 21.48 -2.64 17.74
CA ALA A 225 20.84 -3.90 18.11
C ALA A 225 20.43 -4.77 16.90
N ASN A 226 20.19 -4.15 15.75
CA ASN A 226 19.88 -4.83 14.50
C ASN A 226 21.15 -5.26 13.73
N HIS A 227 22.30 -4.63 14.03
CA HIS A 227 23.58 -4.98 13.39
C HIS A 227 24.13 -6.28 13.98
N ALA A 228 23.67 -7.42 13.47
CA ALA A 228 24.01 -8.73 14.00
C ALA A 228 23.70 -9.86 13.02
N SER A 229 24.15 -11.07 13.37
CA SER A 229 23.72 -12.30 12.73
C SER A 229 22.62 -12.96 13.54
N PHE A 230 21.61 -13.52 12.85
CA PHE A 230 20.45 -14.17 13.45
C PHE A 230 20.21 -15.54 12.82
N ALA A 231 19.87 -16.52 13.63
CA ALA A 231 19.33 -17.81 13.20
C ALA A 231 17.81 -17.73 13.24
N LEU A 232 17.16 -18.13 12.15
CA LEU A 232 15.72 -18.22 12.00
C LEU A 232 15.33 -19.69 11.94
N GLU A 233 14.38 -20.09 12.77
CA GLU A 233 13.73 -21.40 12.72
C GLU A 233 12.25 -21.18 12.40
N ILE A 234 11.82 -21.68 11.24
CA ILE A 234 10.45 -21.51 10.74
C ILE A 234 9.75 -22.86 10.82
N GLU A 235 8.63 -22.92 11.53
CA GLU A 235 7.80 -24.11 11.68
C GLU A 235 6.35 -23.73 12.03
N GLY A 236 5.37 -24.43 11.46
CA GLY A 236 3.95 -24.26 11.76
C GLY A 236 3.41 -22.83 11.54
N GLY A 237 4.02 -22.08 10.63
CA GLY A 237 3.64 -20.71 10.31
C GLY A 237 4.26 -19.63 11.20
N ARG A 238 5.15 -20.01 12.14
CA ARG A 238 5.85 -19.12 13.07
C ARG A 238 7.34 -19.11 12.79
N CYS A 239 8.00 -18.04 13.20
CA CYS A 239 9.45 -17.91 13.17
C CYS A 239 9.95 -17.68 14.60
N ARG A 240 10.99 -18.40 14.98
CA ARG A 240 11.80 -18.12 16.18
C ARG A 240 13.12 -17.52 15.72
N VAL A 241 13.52 -16.44 16.33
CA VAL A 241 14.77 -15.75 15.99
C VAL A 241 15.73 -15.79 17.17
N THR A 242 16.95 -16.24 16.91
CA THR A 242 18.02 -16.28 17.92
C THR A 242 19.20 -15.46 17.40
N ARG A 243 19.67 -14.52 18.22
CA ARG A 243 20.90 -13.78 17.91
C ARG A 243 22.10 -14.73 18.01
N LEU A 244 22.95 -14.69 16.98
CA LEU A 244 24.18 -15.47 16.95
C LEU A 244 25.35 -14.67 17.52
N PRO A 245 26.45 -15.34 17.96
CA PRO A 245 27.70 -14.66 18.33
C PRO A 245 28.26 -13.82 17.18
N ASP A 246 29.00 -12.78 17.54
CA ASP A 246 29.66 -11.91 16.55
C ASP A 246 30.62 -12.75 15.69
N GLY A 247 30.63 -12.46 14.39
CA GLY A 247 31.44 -13.22 13.42
C GLY A 247 30.82 -14.54 12.93
N ALA A 248 29.64 -14.92 13.40
CA ALA A 248 28.95 -16.12 12.91
C ALA A 248 28.72 -16.05 11.40
N GLN A 249 28.94 -17.17 10.71
CA GLN A 249 28.67 -17.25 9.28
C GLN A 249 27.15 -17.24 9.03
N ALA A 250 26.73 -16.48 8.01
CA ALA A 250 25.33 -16.38 7.61
C ALA A 250 25.17 -16.78 6.15
N GLY A 251 24.09 -17.51 5.87
CA GLY A 251 23.72 -17.92 4.51
C GLY A 251 23.19 -16.75 3.67
N LEU A 252 22.62 -15.72 4.32
CA LEU A 252 22.19 -14.49 3.68
C LEU A 252 22.84 -13.30 4.40
N ARG A 253 23.36 -12.33 3.62
CA ARG A 253 23.85 -11.06 4.16
C ARG A 253 23.15 -9.92 3.45
N CYS A 254 22.63 -8.96 4.20
CA CYS A 254 21.95 -7.80 3.62
C CYS A 254 21.98 -6.59 4.58
N ASP A 255 21.85 -5.43 3.99
CA ASP A 255 21.53 -4.20 4.70
C ASP A 255 20.08 -4.25 5.21
N VAL A 256 19.79 -3.56 6.31
CA VAL A 256 18.45 -3.50 6.90
C VAL A 256 17.38 -2.96 5.94
N ARG A 257 17.75 -2.13 4.95
CA ARG A 257 16.85 -1.62 3.91
C ARG A 257 16.44 -2.73 2.95
N VAL A 258 17.40 -3.55 2.53
CA VAL A 258 17.12 -4.74 1.70
C VAL A 258 16.28 -5.74 2.50
N LEU A 259 16.60 -5.95 3.79
CA LEU A 259 15.77 -6.81 4.64
C LEU A 259 14.33 -6.29 4.75
N ALA A 260 14.11 -4.99 4.89
CA ALA A 260 12.77 -4.40 4.91
C ALA A 260 12.00 -4.64 3.60
N GLN A 261 12.69 -4.60 2.46
CA GLN A 261 12.11 -4.89 1.15
C GLN A 261 11.78 -6.38 0.96
N LEU A 262 12.62 -7.28 1.47
CA LEU A 262 12.36 -8.72 1.49
C LEU A 262 11.20 -9.05 2.44
N TYR A 263 11.20 -8.48 3.63
CA TYR A 263 10.17 -8.62 4.65
C TYR A 263 8.78 -8.21 4.10
N SER A 264 8.72 -7.10 3.41
CA SER A 264 7.47 -6.60 2.80
C SER A 264 7.06 -7.34 1.52
N ARG A 265 7.85 -8.30 1.05
CA ARG A 265 7.65 -9.00 -0.24
C ARG A 265 7.69 -8.07 -1.46
N TYR A 266 8.16 -6.85 -1.29
CA TYR A 266 8.36 -5.90 -2.38
C TYR A 266 9.48 -6.36 -3.30
N LEU A 267 10.55 -6.92 -2.72
CA LEU A 267 11.70 -7.45 -3.45
C LEU A 267 11.81 -8.96 -3.21
N ARG A 268 12.01 -9.71 -4.29
CA ARG A 268 12.29 -11.15 -4.18
C ARG A 268 13.80 -11.36 -3.93
N PRO A 269 14.22 -12.39 -3.16
CA PRO A 269 15.64 -12.63 -2.89
C PRO A 269 16.50 -12.73 -4.15
N ARG A 270 16.03 -13.42 -5.18
CA ARG A 270 16.75 -13.51 -6.48
C ARG A 270 16.92 -12.14 -7.15
N THR A 271 15.91 -11.30 -7.08
CA THR A 271 15.98 -9.94 -7.63
C THR A 271 16.95 -9.09 -6.81
N ALA A 272 16.90 -9.18 -5.48
CA ALA A 272 17.84 -8.48 -4.61
C ALA A 272 19.29 -8.86 -4.95
N ALA A 273 19.59 -10.15 -5.08
CA ALA A 273 20.93 -10.64 -5.44
C ALA A 273 21.38 -10.19 -6.85
N ALA A 274 20.46 -10.07 -7.81
CA ALA A 274 20.76 -9.64 -9.16
C ALA A 274 21.10 -8.13 -9.28
N PHE A 275 20.58 -7.34 -8.35
CA PHE A 275 20.80 -5.88 -8.31
C PHE A 275 21.88 -5.44 -7.30
N GLY A 276 22.54 -6.35 -6.59
CA GLY A 276 23.57 -6.07 -5.60
C GLY A 276 23.00 -5.79 -4.22
#